data_2ecd5e6b73b4f518d0f9c73e2bba20b2
#
_entry.id   2ecd5e6b73b4f518d0f9c73e2bba20b2
#
_cell.length_a   1.000
_cell.length_b   1.000
_cell.length_c   1.000
_cell.angle_alpha   90.00
_cell.angle_beta   90.00
_cell.angle_gamma   90.00
#
_symmetry.space_group_name_H-M   'P 1'
#
loop_
_entity.id
_entity.type
_entity.pdbx_description
1 polymer ?
#
loop_
_entity_poly.entity_id
_entity_poly.type
_entity_poly.pdbx_seq_one_letter_code
_entity_poly.pdbx_strand_id
1 'polypeptide(L)'
;MHPNLCSLACTDARHTRPWRQMLRGHTKWVTSLAWEPVHRNASAPRLASSSKDGTVRIWNVVSRQVDFVLGGHTASVNCVRWGGDGAIYTASSDRTIKVWNDQDGRLIRSLNEHSHWVNSLALSTDYVLRTGAFDVKGAYAAHLCKQDYTDLDAFTQSMAQKRYEESTANGARPEMVVSASDDHTLFVWPPQVHSTEATMSPKKPLARLTGHQKTVNHVCFSPDGRLIASASFDNSVKLWDGRTGKFIANLRGHVASVYRVAWSSDSRMLASASKDSTIKLWNLKTFKIKVDLPGHEDEVYCVDFLADKLASGGRDRTLKIWRH
;
A
#
# COMPACT_ATOMS: atom_id res chain seq x y z
N MET A 1 -12.08 21.67 -16.15
CA MET A 1 -11.69 20.37 -16.77
C MET A 1 -10.23 20.47 -17.14
N HIS A 2 -9.31 19.87 -16.39
CA HIS A 2 -7.89 19.89 -16.73
C HIS A 2 -7.49 18.54 -17.34
N PRO A 3 -7.01 18.48 -18.57
CA PRO A 3 -6.64 17.23 -19.26
C PRO A 3 -5.30 16.61 -18.82
N ASN A 4 -4.64 17.13 -17.78
CA ASN A 4 -3.23 16.84 -17.50
C ASN A 4 -2.96 15.85 -16.35
N LEU A 5 -3.94 15.06 -15.90
CA LEU A 5 -3.76 14.14 -14.76
C LEU A 5 -3.39 12.70 -15.15
N CYS A 6 -3.07 12.45 -16.42
CA CYS A 6 -2.67 11.11 -16.88
C CYS A 6 -1.15 10.91 -16.96
N SER A 7 -0.36 11.78 -16.34
CA SER A 7 1.09 11.72 -16.38
C SER A 7 1.69 11.48 -15.00
N LEU A 8 2.69 10.61 -14.96
CA LEU A 8 3.50 10.32 -13.79
C LEU A 8 4.84 11.03 -13.93
N ALA A 9 5.18 11.86 -12.95
CA ALA A 9 6.51 12.45 -12.84
C ALA A 9 7.32 11.64 -11.81
N CYS A 10 8.41 11.03 -12.24
CA CYS A 10 9.38 10.40 -11.36
C CYS A 10 10.58 11.32 -11.16
N THR A 11 11.09 11.39 -9.95
CA THR A 11 12.36 12.04 -9.61
C THR A 11 13.40 10.98 -9.27
N ASP A 12 14.55 11.01 -9.92
CA ASP A 12 15.69 10.18 -9.56
C ASP A 12 16.43 10.87 -8.42
N ALA A 13 16.52 10.21 -7.26
CA ALA A 13 17.22 10.73 -6.09
C ALA A 13 18.74 10.89 -6.31
N ARG A 14 19.30 10.24 -7.33
CA ARG A 14 20.73 10.30 -7.70
C ARG A 14 21.07 11.45 -8.63
N HIS A 15 20.08 12.08 -9.25
CA HIS A 15 20.26 13.18 -10.19
C HIS A 15 19.39 14.36 -9.78
N THR A 16 19.99 15.49 -9.50
CA THR A 16 19.33 16.75 -9.09
C THR A 16 18.48 17.42 -10.19
N ARG A 17 18.35 16.79 -11.36
CA ARG A 17 17.52 17.30 -12.45
C ARG A 17 16.14 16.65 -12.41
N PRO A 18 15.05 17.42 -12.33
CA PRO A 18 13.72 16.85 -12.43
C PRO A 18 13.56 16.15 -13.80
N TRP A 19 12.98 14.96 -13.76
CA TRP A 19 12.67 14.21 -14.98
C TRP A 19 11.69 15.01 -15.84
N ARG A 20 12.17 15.54 -16.95
CA ARG A 20 11.34 16.34 -17.87
C ARG A 20 10.35 15.52 -18.70
N GLN A 21 10.41 14.20 -18.64
CA GLN A 21 9.59 13.33 -19.48
C GLN A 21 8.58 12.56 -18.66
N MET A 22 7.35 12.62 -19.12
CA MET A 22 6.18 11.98 -18.49
C MET A 22 5.99 10.58 -19.06
N LEU A 23 5.63 9.62 -18.20
CA LEU A 23 5.14 8.31 -18.64
C LEU A 23 3.70 8.48 -19.16
N ARG A 24 3.52 8.33 -20.47
CA ARG A 24 2.23 8.51 -21.13
C ARG A 24 1.64 7.19 -21.56
N GLY A 25 0.33 7.01 -21.37
CA GLY A 25 -0.34 5.81 -21.84
C GLY A 25 -1.75 5.63 -21.30
N HIS A 26 -1.99 5.94 -20.01
CA HIS A 26 -3.34 5.87 -19.47
C HIS A 26 -4.26 6.92 -20.10
N THR A 27 -5.52 6.52 -20.34
CA THR A 27 -6.53 7.40 -20.97
C THR A 27 -7.41 8.10 -19.94
N LYS A 28 -7.39 7.63 -18.66
CA LYS A 28 -8.10 8.22 -17.53
C LYS A 28 -7.17 8.40 -16.34
N TRP A 29 -7.69 8.87 -15.23
CA TRP A 29 -6.93 9.18 -14.02
C TRP A 29 -6.20 7.95 -13.49
N VAL A 30 -4.95 8.14 -13.11
CA VAL A 30 -4.17 7.17 -12.35
C VAL A 30 -4.66 7.20 -10.89
N THR A 31 -4.94 6.03 -10.35
CA THR A 31 -5.54 5.85 -9.03
C THR A 31 -4.54 5.42 -7.97
N SER A 32 -3.58 4.57 -8.33
CA SER A 32 -2.58 4.05 -7.41
C SER A 32 -1.29 3.68 -8.14
N LEU A 33 -0.19 3.64 -7.39
CA LEU A 33 1.14 3.26 -7.82
C LEU A 33 1.73 2.21 -6.91
N ALA A 34 2.52 1.30 -7.46
CA ALA A 34 3.31 0.35 -6.70
C ALA A 34 4.65 0.11 -7.40
N TRP A 35 5.75 0.18 -6.65
CA TRP A 35 7.06 -0.18 -7.15
C TRP A 35 7.29 -1.68 -7.07
N GLU A 36 8.04 -2.20 -8.03
CA GLU A 36 8.64 -3.54 -7.92
C GLU A 36 9.52 -3.60 -6.67
N PRO A 37 9.41 -4.65 -5.85
CA PRO A 37 10.22 -4.78 -4.65
C PRO A 37 11.73 -4.79 -4.95
N VAL A 38 12.51 -4.00 -4.21
CA VAL A 38 13.95 -3.82 -4.41
C VAL A 38 14.72 -5.14 -4.32
N HIS A 39 14.29 -6.08 -3.48
CA HIS A 39 14.94 -7.38 -3.36
C HIS A 39 14.81 -8.25 -4.60
N ARG A 40 13.86 -7.96 -5.48
CA ARG A 40 13.70 -8.66 -6.77
C ARG A 40 14.51 -8.00 -7.90
N ASN A 41 14.54 -6.67 -7.88
CA ASN A 41 15.24 -5.90 -8.92
C ASN A 41 15.70 -4.56 -8.33
N ALA A 42 16.96 -4.48 -7.94
CA ALA A 42 17.53 -3.26 -7.36
C ALA A 42 18.05 -2.28 -8.42
N SER A 43 18.56 -2.79 -9.55
CA SER A 43 19.22 -1.98 -10.59
C SER A 43 18.23 -1.22 -11.47
N ALA A 44 17.10 -1.84 -11.81
CA ALA A 44 16.11 -1.26 -12.72
C ALA A 44 14.66 -1.60 -12.29
N PRO A 45 14.20 -1.15 -11.11
CA PRO A 45 12.89 -1.50 -10.60
C PRO A 45 11.78 -0.96 -11.52
N ARG A 46 10.78 -1.79 -11.78
CA ARG A 46 9.61 -1.44 -12.57
C ARG A 46 8.56 -0.73 -11.71
N LEU A 47 7.68 0.01 -12.34
CA LEU A 47 6.58 0.71 -11.70
C LEU A 47 5.24 0.20 -12.22
N ALA A 48 4.34 -0.18 -11.34
CA ALA A 48 2.95 -0.47 -11.67
C ALA A 48 2.08 0.77 -11.44
N SER A 49 1.19 1.08 -12.38
CA SER A 49 0.19 2.14 -12.24
C SER A 49 -1.20 1.63 -12.58
N SER A 50 -2.16 1.82 -11.68
CA SER A 50 -3.57 1.52 -11.93
C SER A 50 -4.35 2.77 -12.35
N SER A 51 -5.41 2.59 -13.13
CA SER A 51 -6.19 3.69 -13.67
C SER A 51 -7.69 3.43 -13.72
N LYS A 52 -8.43 4.52 -13.78
CA LYS A 52 -9.87 4.51 -14.07
C LYS A 52 -10.21 4.03 -15.49
N ASP A 53 -9.22 3.81 -16.36
CA ASP A 53 -9.43 3.22 -17.69
C ASP A 53 -9.62 1.69 -17.64
N GLY A 54 -9.56 1.08 -16.45
CA GLY A 54 -9.74 -0.37 -16.26
C GLY A 54 -8.46 -1.17 -16.48
N THR A 55 -7.32 -0.51 -16.70
CA THR A 55 -6.03 -1.16 -16.95
C THR A 55 -5.02 -0.87 -15.85
N VAL A 56 -4.04 -1.76 -15.71
CA VAL A 56 -2.81 -1.51 -14.98
C VAL A 56 -1.64 -1.61 -15.95
N ARG A 57 -0.73 -0.66 -15.90
CA ARG A 57 0.46 -0.62 -16.76
C ARG A 57 1.70 -0.86 -15.93
N ILE A 58 2.55 -1.73 -16.44
CA ILE A 58 3.88 -1.98 -15.87
C ILE A 58 4.90 -1.25 -16.74
N TRP A 59 5.65 -0.37 -16.10
CA TRP A 59 6.59 0.53 -16.74
C TRP A 59 8.01 0.12 -16.41
N ASN A 60 8.83 0.01 -17.43
CA ASN A 60 10.27 0.09 -17.26
C ASN A 60 10.64 1.57 -17.16
N VAL A 61 11.08 1.99 -15.98
CA VAL A 61 11.37 3.40 -15.70
C VAL A 61 12.65 3.87 -16.39
N VAL A 62 13.60 2.97 -16.62
CA VAL A 62 14.87 3.26 -17.30
C VAL A 62 14.63 3.51 -18.81
N SER A 63 13.96 2.58 -19.49
CA SER A 63 13.61 2.72 -20.91
C SER A 63 12.42 3.65 -21.15
N ARG A 64 11.62 3.93 -20.09
CA ARG A 64 10.39 4.73 -20.13
C ARG A 64 9.30 4.15 -21.03
N GLN A 65 9.32 2.87 -21.21
CA GLN A 65 8.34 2.14 -22.01
C GLN A 65 7.43 1.31 -21.14
N VAL A 66 6.28 0.95 -21.68
CA VAL A 66 5.36 -0.02 -21.06
C VAL A 66 5.88 -1.40 -21.40
N ASP A 67 6.25 -2.18 -20.39
CA ASP A 67 6.63 -3.59 -20.60
C ASP A 67 5.40 -4.41 -20.97
N PHE A 68 4.32 -4.25 -20.21
CA PHE A 68 3.04 -4.89 -20.51
C PHE A 68 1.86 -4.20 -19.83
N VAL A 69 0.66 -4.54 -20.29
CA VAL A 69 -0.60 -4.00 -19.77
C VAL A 69 -1.44 -5.15 -19.22
N LEU A 70 -1.83 -5.03 -17.96
CA LEU A 70 -2.75 -5.96 -17.32
C LEU A 70 -4.18 -5.50 -17.65
N GLY A 71 -4.78 -6.15 -18.61
CA GLY A 71 -6.16 -5.93 -19.04
C GLY A 71 -7.06 -7.08 -18.57
N GLY A 72 -8.28 -6.76 -18.16
CA GLY A 72 -9.22 -7.81 -17.73
C GLY A 72 -10.17 -7.36 -16.63
N HIS A 73 -9.95 -6.19 -16.04
CA HIS A 73 -10.97 -5.53 -15.25
C HIS A 73 -11.99 -4.85 -16.16
N THR A 74 -13.27 -4.93 -15.77
CA THR A 74 -14.39 -4.34 -16.55
C THR A 74 -14.77 -2.95 -16.07
N ALA A 75 -14.15 -2.47 -14.97
CA ALA A 75 -14.37 -1.15 -14.41
C ALA A 75 -13.04 -0.55 -13.90
N SER A 76 -13.12 0.65 -13.31
CA SER A 76 -11.98 1.37 -12.72
C SER A 76 -11.15 0.49 -11.80
N VAL A 77 -9.82 0.46 -12.00
CA VAL A 77 -8.89 -0.15 -11.04
C VAL A 77 -8.53 0.91 -9.99
N ASN A 78 -8.89 0.65 -8.74
CA ASN A 78 -8.77 1.62 -7.66
C ASN A 78 -7.43 1.53 -6.92
N CYS A 79 -6.87 0.33 -6.81
CA CYS A 79 -5.64 0.09 -6.08
C CYS A 79 -4.79 -0.99 -6.77
N VAL A 80 -3.48 -0.81 -6.73
CA VAL A 80 -2.49 -1.81 -7.12
C VAL A 80 -1.47 -2.00 -6.01
N ARG A 81 -1.07 -3.26 -5.75
CA ARG A 81 0.03 -3.62 -4.86
C ARG A 81 0.93 -4.64 -5.54
N TRP A 82 2.21 -4.50 -5.31
CA TRP A 82 3.22 -5.43 -5.81
C TRP A 82 3.77 -6.23 -4.64
N GLY A 83 3.53 -7.54 -4.63
CA GLY A 83 3.96 -8.43 -3.58
C GLY A 83 5.43 -8.81 -3.71
N GLY A 84 6.01 -9.22 -2.59
CA GLY A 84 7.41 -9.60 -2.53
C GLY A 84 7.70 -10.95 -3.19
N ASP A 85 6.70 -11.78 -3.33
CA ASP A 85 6.76 -13.09 -3.99
C ASP A 85 6.60 -13.04 -5.54
N GLY A 86 6.39 -11.84 -6.12
CA GLY A 86 6.24 -11.65 -7.56
C GLY A 86 4.81 -11.71 -8.05
N ALA A 87 3.85 -11.53 -7.16
CA ALA A 87 2.45 -11.36 -7.52
C ALA A 87 2.05 -9.87 -7.52
N ILE A 88 1.29 -9.45 -8.50
CA ILE A 88 0.68 -8.13 -8.56
C ILE A 88 -0.80 -8.27 -8.23
N TYR A 89 -1.26 -7.51 -7.23
CA TYR A 89 -2.65 -7.51 -6.78
C TYR A 89 -3.33 -6.23 -7.22
N THR A 90 -4.51 -6.37 -7.83
CA THR A 90 -5.30 -5.24 -8.33
C THR A 90 -6.72 -5.29 -7.81
N ALA A 91 -7.23 -4.18 -7.28
CA ALA A 91 -8.59 -4.05 -6.80
C ALA A 91 -9.39 -3.10 -7.68
N SER A 92 -10.63 -3.48 -7.99
CA SER A 92 -11.44 -2.75 -8.96
C SER A 92 -12.86 -2.49 -8.49
N SER A 93 -13.46 -1.48 -9.11
CA SER A 93 -14.90 -1.20 -9.02
C SER A 93 -15.78 -2.27 -9.70
N ASP A 94 -15.19 -3.24 -10.40
CA ASP A 94 -15.90 -4.43 -10.88
C ASP A 94 -16.15 -5.48 -9.78
N ARG A 95 -15.88 -5.15 -8.52
CA ARG A 95 -16.05 -5.98 -7.31
C ARG A 95 -15.06 -7.12 -7.19
N THR A 96 -14.05 -7.16 -8.06
CA THR A 96 -13.06 -8.23 -8.09
C THR A 96 -11.68 -7.75 -7.67
N ILE A 97 -10.90 -8.68 -7.14
CA ILE A 97 -9.46 -8.54 -6.99
C ILE A 97 -8.82 -9.55 -7.94
N LYS A 98 -7.87 -9.12 -8.73
CA LYS A 98 -7.12 -9.99 -9.63
C LYS A 98 -5.67 -10.07 -9.20
N VAL A 99 -5.13 -11.26 -9.31
CA VAL A 99 -3.73 -11.57 -8.99
C VAL A 99 -3.03 -11.95 -10.29
N TRP A 100 -1.92 -11.29 -10.58
CA TRP A 100 -1.18 -11.39 -11.82
C TRP A 100 0.26 -11.80 -11.55
N ASN A 101 0.85 -12.52 -12.48
CA ASN A 101 2.27 -12.80 -12.47
C ASN A 101 3.05 -11.55 -12.92
N ASP A 102 4.09 -11.18 -12.19
CA ASP A 102 4.89 -9.99 -12.47
C ASP A 102 5.89 -10.17 -13.63
N GLN A 103 6.11 -11.38 -14.12
CA GLN A 103 7.06 -11.65 -15.21
C GLN A 103 6.40 -11.56 -16.59
N ASP A 104 5.23 -12.14 -16.73
CA ASP A 104 4.53 -12.27 -18.02
C ASP A 104 3.17 -11.56 -18.05
N GLY A 105 2.73 -10.97 -16.93
CA GLY A 105 1.44 -10.28 -16.83
C GLY A 105 0.22 -11.20 -16.94
N ARG A 106 0.39 -12.51 -16.84
CA ARG A 106 -0.73 -13.45 -16.90
C ARG A 106 -1.57 -13.40 -15.64
N LEU A 107 -2.88 -13.52 -15.82
CA LEU A 107 -3.83 -13.63 -14.71
C LEU A 107 -3.66 -15.01 -14.04
N ILE A 108 -3.29 -15.00 -12.75
CA ILE A 108 -3.16 -16.21 -11.95
C ILE A 108 -4.53 -16.59 -11.39
N ARG A 109 -5.23 -15.65 -10.76
CA ARG A 109 -6.56 -15.89 -10.16
C ARG A 109 -7.38 -14.63 -10.03
N SER A 110 -8.71 -14.81 -9.89
CA SER A 110 -9.66 -13.76 -9.54
C SER A 110 -10.37 -14.11 -8.23
N LEU A 111 -10.53 -13.11 -7.36
CA LEU A 111 -11.18 -13.20 -6.06
C LEU A 111 -12.46 -12.36 -6.12
N ASN A 112 -13.62 -12.99 -5.99
CA ASN A 112 -14.93 -12.39 -6.37
C ASN A 112 -15.93 -12.35 -5.20
N GLU A 113 -15.47 -12.37 -3.94
CA GLU A 113 -16.35 -12.46 -2.77
C GLU A 113 -16.97 -11.11 -2.34
N HIS A 114 -16.40 -9.98 -2.80
CA HIS A 114 -16.98 -8.66 -2.50
C HIS A 114 -18.26 -8.41 -3.29
N SER A 115 -19.26 -7.86 -2.62
CA SER A 115 -20.54 -7.50 -3.24
C SER A 115 -20.57 -6.10 -3.84
N HIS A 116 -19.56 -5.26 -3.53
CA HIS A 116 -19.43 -3.90 -4.06
C HIS A 116 -17.98 -3.56 -4.40
N TRP A 117 -17.72 -2.34 -4.84
CA TRP A 117 -16.40 -1.84 -5.26
C TRP A 117 -15.32 -2.12 -4.24
N VAL A 118 -14.18 -2.61 -4.69
CA VAL A 118 -12.99 -2.78 -3.85
C VAL A 118 -12.12 -1.52 -3.96
N ASN A 119 -11.94 -0.83 -2.83
CA ASN A 119 -11.29 0.48 -2.81
C ASN A 119 -9.80 0.42 -2.54
N SER A 120 -9.39 -0.47 -1.64
CA SER A 120 -8.00 -0.52 -1.15
C SER A 120 -7.55 -1.95 -0.90
N LEU A 121 -6.25 -2.16 -1.09
CA LEU A 121 -5.53 -3.39 -0.75
C LEU A 121 -4.35 -3.05 0.15
N ALA A 122 -3.99 -3.98 1.02
CA ALA A 122 -2.73 -3.94 1.75
C ALA A 122 -2.13 -5.34 1.87
N LEU A 123 -0.81 -5.40 1.87
CA LEU A 123 -0.03 -6.63 2.09
C LEU A 123 0.58 -6.59 3.49
N SER A 124 0.71 -7.75 4.13
CA SER A 124 1.35 -7.85 5.45
C SER A 124 2.83 -7.43 5.42
N THR A 125 3.43 -7.40 4.24
CA THR A 125 4.81 -7.03 3.97
C THR A 125 4.97 -5.62 3.39
N ASP A 126 3.87 -4.88 3.14
CA ASP A 126 3.88 -3.55 2.50
C ASP A 126 4.93 -2.59 3.08
N TYR A 127 5.12 -2.59 4.40
CA TYR A 127 6.11 -1.72 5.04
C TYR A 127 7.54 -2.07 4.63
N VAL A 128 7.88 -3.35 4.63
CA VAL A 128 9.22 -3.83 4.26
C VAL A 128 9.46 -3.65 2.76
N LEU A 129 8.45 -3.93 1.93
CA LEU A 129 8.54 -3.73 0.48
C LEU A 129 8.75 -2.26 0.11
N ARG A 130 8.07 -1.34 0.81
CA ARG A 130 8.20 0.11 0.60
C ARG A 130 9.55 0.66 1.07
N THR A 131 10.06 0.18 2.19
CA THR A 131 11.32 0.67 2.77
C THR A 131 12.55 -0.02 2.19
N GLY A 132 12.40 -1.19 1.58
CA GLY A 132 13.48 -1.95 0.95
C GLY A 132 14.61 -2.26 1.93
N ALA A 133 15.84 -1.87 1.57
CA ALA A 133 17.04 -2.07 2.41
C ALA A 133 17.09 -1.12 3.62
N PHE A 134 16.32 -0.01 3.61
CA PHE A 134 16.39 1.01 4.65
C PHE A 134 15.61 0.59 5.89
N ASP A 135 16.24 0.70 7.05
CA ASP A 135 15.60 0.55 8.35
C ASP A 135 15.61 1.88 9.11
N VAL A 136 14.66 2.01 10.06
CA VAL A 136 14.54 3.22 10.89
C VAL A 136 15.72 3.37 11.86
N LYS A 137 16.40 2.29 12.17
CA LYS A 137 17.55 2.28 13.09
C LYS A 137 18.86 2.71 12.42
N GLY A 138 18.85 2.92 11.10
CA GLY A 138 20.00 3.39 10.35
C GLY A 138 21.12 2.35 10.16
N ALA A 139 20.83 1.06 10.38
CA ALA A 139 21.82 0.00 10.19
C ALA A 139 22.35 -0.02 8.76
N TYR A 140 21.50 0.21 7.77
CA TYR A 140 21.91 0.33 6.37
C TYR A 140 22.90 1.49 6.14
N ALA A 141 22.60 2.67 6.67
CA ALA A 141 23.47 3.84 6.55
C ALA A 141 24.82 3.61 7.24
N ALA A 142 24.82 2.96 8.41
CA ALA A 142 26.03 2.61 9.14
C ALA A 142 26.90 1.60 8.40
N HIS A 143 26.33 0.69 7.61
CA HIS A 143 27.06 -0.22 6.75
C HIS A 143 27.69 0.50 5.54
N LEU A 144 26.94 1.39 4.90
CA LEU A 144 27.45 2.17 3.75
C LEU A 144 28.68 3.03 4.10
N CYS A 145 28.75 3.55 5.33
CA CYS A 145 29.89 4.34 5.78
C CYS A 145 31.15 3.52 6.08
N LYS A 146 31.06 2.20 6.17
CA LYS A 146 32.16 1.34 6.63
C LYS A 146 32.90 0.56 5.53
N GLN A 147 32.34 0.47 4.34
CA GLN A 147 32.89 -0.35 3.26
C GLN A 147 32.75 0.35 1.89
N ASP A 148 33.81 0.28 1.07
CA ASP A 148 33.72 0.59 -0.35
C ASP A 148 33.05 -0.58 -1.07
N TYR A 149 31.77 -0.43 -1.37
CA TYR A 149 31.03 -1.44 -2.13
C TYR A 149 31.31 -1.26 -3.62
N THR A 150 31.85 -2.29 -4.24
CA THR A 150 32.04 -2.37 -5.70
C THR A 150 30.71 -2.54 -6.43
N ASP A 151 29.68 -3.07 -5.74
CA ASP A 151 28.31 -3.21 -6.26
C ASP A 151 27.29 -2.84 -5.19
N LEU A 152 26.85 -1.57 -5.20
CA LEU A 152 25.87 -1.04 -4.28
C LEU A 152 24.47 -1.64 -4.50
N ASP A 153 24.12 -1.96 -5.75
CA ASP A 153 22.80 -2.50 -6.09
C ASP A 153 22.66 -3.94 -5.55
N ALA A 154 23.69 -4.78 -5.71
CA ALA A 154 23.69 -6.13 -5.16
C ALA A 154 23.62 -6.13 -3.62
N PHE A 155 24.36 -5.22 -2.97
CA PHE A 155 24.27 -5.06 -1.52
C PHE A 155 22.87 -4.62 -1.08
N THR A 156 22.30 -3.61 -1.72
CA THR A 156 20.94 -3.11 -1.45
C THR A 156 19.90 -4.23 -1.62
N GLN A 157 20.02 -5.02 -2.67
CA GLN A 157 19.16 -6.16 -2.96
C GLN A 157 19.25 -7.22 -1.86
N SER A 158 20.47 -7.58 -1.44
CA SER A 158 20.69 -8.59 -0.39
C SER A 158 20.12 -8.16 0.96
N MET A 159 20.29 -6.89 1.32
CA MET A 159 19.70 -6.34 2.55
C MET A 159 18.18 -6.30 2.51
N ALA A 160 17.59 -5.90 1.38
CA ALA A 160 16.16 -5.91 1.18
C ALA A 160 15.60 -7.34 1.24
N GLN A 161 16.28 -8.31 0.63
CA GLN A 161 15.93 -9.73 0.67
C GLN A 161 15.92 -10.25 2.11
N LYS A 162 16.98 -9.99 2.87
CA LYS A 162 17.08 -10.41 4.28
C LYS A 162 15.90 -9.86 5.10
N ARG A 163 15.55 -8.58 4.95
CA ARG A 163 14.43 -7.98 5.67
C ARG A 163 13.08 -8.59 5.25
N TYR A 164 12.91 -8.90 3.97
CA TYR A 164 11.72 -9.57 3.48
C TYR A 164 11.59 -10.98 4.08
N GLU A 165 12.67 -11.76 4.09
CA GLU A 165 12.73 -13.09 4.71
C GLU A 165 12.45 -13.04 6.22
N GLU A 166 13.02 -12.08 6.93
CA GLU A 166 12.73 -11.85 8.35
C GLU A 166 11.24 -11.52 8.58
N SER A 167 10.62 -10.70 7.72
CA SER A 167 9.20 -10.32 7.85
C SER A 167 8.26 -11.50 7.58
N THR A 168 8.66 -12.40 6.68
CA THR A 168 7.93 -13.64 6.36
C THR A 168 8.37 -14.82 7.22
N ALA A 169 9.26 -14.61 8.21
CA ALA A 169 9.87 -15.65 9.05
C ALA A 169 10.38 -16.82 8.20
N ASN A 170 11.16 -16.53 7.15
CA ASN A 170 11.70 -17.48 6.20
C ASN A 170 10.63 -18.40 5.57
N GLY A 171 9.47 -17.82 5.23
CA GLY A 171 8.35 -18.55 4.61
C GLY A 171 7.35 -19.17 5.59
N ALA A 172 7.64 -19.19 6.90
CA ALA A 172 6.70 -19.67 7.91
C ALA A 172 5.47 -18.75 8.10
N ARG A 173 5.59 -17.49 7.68
CA ARG A 173 4.51 -16.49 7.67
C ARG A 173 4.39 -15.91 6.25
N PRO A 174 3.66 -16.60 5.37
CA PRO A 174 3.52 -16.14 3.99
C PRO A 174 2.82 -14.78 3.93
N GLU A 175 3.08 -14.03 2.86
CA GLU A 175 2.50 -12.73 2.61
C GLU A 175 0.96 -12.81 2.54
N MET A 176 0.30 -12.07 3.41
CA MET A 176 -1.16 -12.01 3.49
C MET A 176 -1.67 -10.75 2.80
N VAL A 177 -2.85 -10.85 2.20
CA VAL A 177 -3.53 -9.74 1.53
C VAL A 177 -4.81 -9.40 2.28
N VAL A 178 -5.09 -8.12 2.47
CA VAL A 178 -6.37 -7.63 2.96
C VAL A 178 -6.98 -6.67 1.97
N SER A 179 -8.29 -6.76 1.78
CA SER A 179 -9.06 -5.87 0.90
C SER A 179 -10.14 -5.14 1.67
N ALA A 180 -10.42 -3.90 1.26
CA ALA A 180 -11.47 -3.06 1.80
C ALA A 180 -12.45 -2.63 0.70
N SER A 181 -13.75 -2.63 1.02
CA SER A 181 -14.80 -2.44 0.03
C SER A 181 -15.91 -1.49 0.50
N ASP A 182 -16.65 -1.01 -0.49
CA ASP A 182 -17.92 -0.29 -0.32
C ASP A 182 -19.03 -1.17 0.26
N ASP A 183 -18.88 -2.50 0.27
CA ASP A 183 -19.81 -3.42 0.94
C ASP A 183 -19.68 -3.40 2.47
N HIS A 184 -18.94 -2.46 3.04
CA HIS A 184 -18.69 -2.24 4.47
C HIS A 184 -17.87 -3.34 5.13
N THR A 185 -17.31 -4.25 4.34
CA THR A 185 -16.52 -5.39 4.84
C THR A 185 -15.07 -5.35 4.35
N LEU A 186 -14.23 -6.07 5.07
CA LEU A 186 -12.89 -6.39 4.61
C LEU A 186 -12.77 -7.91 4.52
N PHE A 187 -11.90 -8.38 3.63
CA PHE A 187 -11.54 -9.78 3.56
C PHE A 187 -10.03 -9.95 3.72
N VAL A 188 -9.64 -10.96 4.48
CA VAL A 188 -8.26 -11.44 4.53
C VAL A 188 -8.15 -12.62 3.58
N TRP A 189 -7.21 -12.56 2.66
CA TRP A 189 -7.02 -13.55 1.62
C TRP A 189 -5.80 -14.40 1.89
N PRO A 190 -5.86 -15.69 1.50
CA PRO A 190 -4.72 -16.58 1.61
C PRO A 190 -3.57 -16.13 0.71
N PRO A 191 -2.33 -16.44 1.09
CA PRO A 191 -1.16 -16.14 0.30
C PRO A 191 -1.22 -16.78 -1.10
N GLN A 192 -0.50 -16.18 -2.04
CA GLN A 192 -0.25 -16.79 -3.33
C GLN A 192 0.81 -17.88 -3.14
N VAL A 193 0.47 -19.11 -3.42
CA VAL A 193 1.43 -20.23 -3.43
C VAL A 193 1.93 -20.41 -4.85
N HIS A 194 3.22 -20.24 -5.07
CA HIS A 194 3.90 -20.57 -6.32
C HIS A 194 4.24 -22.05 -6.38
N SER A 195 3.24 -22.93 -6.38
CA SER A 195 3.48 -24.35 -6.65
C SER A 195 3.28 -24.62 -8.14
N THR A 196 4.20 -25.35 -8.72
CA THR A 196 4.14 -25.87 -10.10
C THR A 196 3.00 -26.88 -10.30
N GLU A 197 2.43 -27.37 -9.23
CA GLU A 197 1.21 -28.16 -9.27
C GLU A 197 0.01 -27.24 -9.14
N ALA A 198 -0.90 -27.33 -10.10
CA ALA A 198 -2.16 -26.60 -10.19
C ALA A 198 -3.17 -26.99 -9.07
N THR A 199 -2.72 -27.35 -7.90
CA THR A 199 -3.52 -27.55 -6.70
C THR A 199 -3.97 -26.17 -6.21
N MET A 200 -5.17 -25.88 -6.55
CA MET A 200 -5.99 -24.70 -6.32
C MET A 200 -5.64 -23.99 -5.01
N SER A 201 -4.86 -22.92 -5.10
CA SER A 201 -4.81 -21.92 -4.02
C SER A 201 -6.24 -21.58 -3.61
N PRO A 202 -6.61 -21.64 -2.33
CA PRO A 202 -7.99 -21.45 -1.93
C PRO A 202 -8.51 -20.10 -2.43
N LYS A 203 -9.58 -20.14 -3.22
CA LYS A 203 -10.24 -18.94 -3.76
C LYS A 203 -11.04 -18.21 -2.69
N LYS A 204 -11.34 -18.88 -1.56
CA LYS A 204 -12.13 -18.32 -0.47
C LYS A 204 -11.27 -17.51 0.48
N PRO A 205 -11.79 -16.41 1.03
CA PRO A 205 -11.10 -15.63 2.05
C PRO A 205 -10.88 -16.46 3.33
N LEU A 206 -9.80 -16.19 4.04
CA LEU A 206 -9.51 -16.79 5.35
C LEU A 206 -10.42 -16.22 6.44
N ALA A 207 -10.73 -14.94 6.34
CA ALA A 207 -11.59 -14.26 7.29
C ALA A 207 -12.37 -13.13 6.60
N ARG A 208 -13.60 -12.95 7.03
CA ARG A 208 -14.44 -11.79 6.72
C ARG A 208 -14.53 -10.90 7.94
N LEU A 209 -14.10 -9.65 7.82
CA LEU A 209 -14.09 -8.68 8.90
C LEU A 209 -15.32 -7.77 8.74
N THR A 210 -16.25 -7.89 9.67
CA THR A 210 -17.52 -7.16 9.66
C THR A 210 -17.61 -6.24 10.87
N GLY A 211 -18.30 -5.10 10.72
CA GLY A 211 -18.52 -4.18 11.83
C GLY A 211 -18.52 -2.70 11.45
N HIS A 212 -17.98 -2.33 10.28
CA HIS A 212 -18.17 -0.99 9.74
C HIS A 212 -19.61 -0.80 9.26
N GLN A 213 -20.13 0.42 9.42
CA GLN A 213 -21.52 0.76 9.07
C GLN A 213 -21.62 1.48 7.72
N LYS A 214 -20.49 1.87 7.14
CA LYS A 214 -20.38 2.53 5.83
C LYS A 214 -19.14 2.03 5.10
N THR A 215 -18.94 2.50 3.88
CA THR A 215 -17.79 2.26 3.03
C THR A 215 -16.47 2.22 3.80
N VAL A 216 -15.69 1.18 3.58
CA VAL A 216 -14.30 1.13 4.03
C VAL A 216 -13.41 1.65 2.91
N ASN A 217 -12.79 2.82 3.15
CA ASN A 217 -12.04 3.51 2.12
C ASN A 217 -10.57 3.10 2.05
N HIS A 218 -9.96 2.83 3.19
CA HIS A 218 -8.54 2.49 3.26
C HIS A 218 -8.26 1.40 4.28
N VAL A 219 -7.28 0.56 3.98
CA VAL A 219 -6.79 -0.49 4.86
C VAL A 219 -5.27 -0.55 4.79
N CYS A 220 -4.62 -0.83 5.91
CA CYS A 220 -3.17 -1.07 5.97
C CYS A 220 -2.81 -2.03 7.10
N PHE A 221 -1.76 -2.83 6.86
CA PHE A 221 -1.11 -3.62 7.90
C PHE A 221 -0.14 -2.77 8.72
N SER A 222 0.04 -3.12 9.98
CA SER A 222 1.14 -2.59 10.79
C SER A 222 2.49 -3.06 10.24
N PRO A 223 3.58 -2.29 10.47
CA PRO A 223 4.92 -2.66 10.02
C PRO A 223 5.39 -4.05 10.47
N ASP A 224 4.92 -4.53 11.61
CA ASP A 224 5.20 -5.87 12.14
C ASP A 224 4.24 -6.96 11.63
N GLY A 225 3.27 -6.60 10.78
CA GLY A 225 2.29 -7.51 10.19
C GLY A 225 1.26 -8.10 11.17
N ARG A 226 1.22 -7.63 12.43
CA ARG A 226 0.35 -8.19 13.47
C ARG A 226 -1.04 -7.62 13.49
N LEU A 227 -1.19 -6.36 13.09
CA LEU A 227 -2.45 -5.63 13.15
C LEU A 227 -2.87 -5.15 11.77
N ILE A 228 -4.17 -5.04 11.56
CA ILE A 228 -4.78 -4.37 10.42
C ILE A 228 -5.53 -3.16 10.96
N ALA A 229 -5.36 -2.01 10.30
CA ALA A 229 -6.15 -0.82 10.53
C ALA A 229 -7.03 -0.54 9.32
N SER A 230 -8.32 -0.25 9.55
CA SER A 230 -9.28 0.11 8.52
C SER A 230 -9.92 1.46 8.79
N ALA A 231 -9.97 2.32 7.78
CA ALA A 231 -10.62 3.64 7.83
C ALA A 231 -11.93 3.61 7.06
N SER A 232 -12.99 4.16 7.66
CA SER A 232 -14.31 4.13 7.07
C SER A 232 -15.02 5.47 7.11
N PHE A 233 -15.99 5.60 6.22
CA PHE A 233 -16.94 6.73 6.18
C PHE A 233 -17.94 6.72 7.33
N ASP A 234 -17.89 5.71 8.22
CA ASP A 234 -18.62 5.67 9.49
C ASP A 234 -17.94 6.47 10.60
N ASN A 235 -16.94 7.30 10.27
CA ASN A 235 -16.16 8.17 11.15
C ASN A 235 -15.26 7.41 12.14
N SER A 236 -15.09 6.13 11.96
CA SER A 236 -14.27 5.30 12.84
C SER A 236 -13.08 4.67 12.13
N VAL A 237 -12.07 4.38 12.93
CA VAL A 237 -10.98 3.49 12.55
C VAL A 237 -11.09 2.23 13.39
N LYS A 238 -11.04 1.07 12.76
CA LYS A 238 -11.08 -0.22 13.47
C LYS A 238 -9.75 -0.94 13.36
N LEU A 239 -9.43 -1.64 14.42
CA LEU A 239 -8.24 -2.49 14.53
C LEU A 239 -8.64 -3.96 14.57
N TRP A 240 -7.90 -4.75 13.84
CA TRP A 240 -8.12 -6.18 13.71
C TRP A 240 -6.79 -6.92 13.85
N ASP A 241 -6.87 -8.13 14.33
CA ASP A 241 -5.72 -9.02 14.35
C ASP A 241 -5.34 -9.42 12.92
N GLY A 242 -4.09 -9.18 12.53
CA GLY A 242 -3.62 -9.37 11.17
C GLY A 242 -3.59 -10.83 10.70
N ARG A 243 -3.61 -11.77 11.64
CA ARG A 243 -3.52 -13.19 11.36
C ARG A 243 -4.88 -13.88 11.37
N THR A 244 -5.70 -13.55 12.36
CA THR A 244 -6.99 -14.22 12.58
C THR A 244 -8.18 -13.41 12.04
N GLY A 245 -7.99 -12.13 11.71
CA GLY A 245 -9.05 -11.22 11.34
C GLY A 245 -9.99 -10.84 12.49
N LYS A 246 -9.67 -11.20 13.73
CA LYS A 246 -10.52 -10.88 14.89
C LYS A 246 -10.50 -9.39 15.19
N PHE A 247 -11.68 -8.85 15.54
CA PHE A 247 -11.81 -7.46 15.99
C PHE A 247 -11.08 -7.23 17.31
N ILE A 248 -10.32 -6.12 17.39
CA ILE A 248 -9.56 -5.74 18.59
C ILE A 248 -10.15 -4.48 19.21
N ALA A 249 -10.24 -3.38 18.46
CA ALA A 249 -10.65 -2.09 18.98
C ALA A 249 -11.33 -1.21 17.93
N ASN A 250 -12.16 -0.30 18.44
CA ASN A 250 -12.77 0.76 17.63
C ASN A 250 -12.27 2.12 18.12
N LEU A 251 -11.51 2.80 17.29
CA LEU A 251 -10.95 4.12 17.57
C LEU A 251 -11.96 5.18 17.12
N ARG A 252 -12.65 5.77 18.08
CA ARG A 252 -13.66 6.81 17.86
C ARG A 252 -13.14 8.17 18.30
N GLY A 253 -13.38 9.19 17.49
CA GLY A 253 -12.97 10.57 17.81
C GLY A 253 -13.08 11.52 16.64
N HIS A 254 -13.05 11.02 15.39
CA HIS A 254 -13.40 11.82 14.23
C HIS A 254 -14.92 12.08 14.18
N VAL A 255 -15.28 13.29 13.80
CA VAL A 255 -16.69 13.70 13.64
C VAL A 255 -17.19 13.55 12.21
N ALA A 256 -16.28 13.27 11.27
CA ALA A 256 -16.61 13.02 9.87
C ALA A 256 -15.81 11.83 9.31
N SER A 257 -16.03 11.51 8.04
CA SER A 257 -15.46 10.34 7.34
C SER A 257 -13.95 10.28 7.44
N VAL A 258 -13.40 9.11 7.74
CA VAL A 258 -11.96 8.87 7.76
C VAL A 258 -11.53 8.37 6.38
N TYR A 259 -10.60 9.09 5.75
CA TYR A 259 -10.17 8.78 4.40
C TYR A 259 -8.96 7.85 4.37
N ARG A 260 -7.98 8.07 5.23
CA ARG A 260 -6.72 7.32 5.21
C ARG A 260 -6.14 7.12 6.60
N VAL A 261 -5.42 6.02 6.76
CA VAL A 261 -4.66 5.71 7.97
C VAL A 261 -3.22 5.37 7.61
N ALA A 262 -2.29 5.67 8.51
CA ALA A 262 -0.87 5.35 8.36
C ALA A 262 -0.27 4.94 9.70
N TRP A 263 0.61 3.95 9.68
CA TRP A 263 1.30 3.42 10.86
C TRP A 263 2.64 4.11 11.08
N SER A 264 2.99 4.32 12.34
CA SER A 264 4.39 4.62 12.70
C SER A 264 5.27 3.39 12.47
N SER A 265 6.54 3.62 12.19
CA SER A 265 7.51 2.57 11.88
C SER A 265 7.71 1.53 12.99
N ASP A 266 7.43 1.91 14.24
CA ASP A 266 7.52 1.06 15.43
C ASP A 266 6.20 0.33 15.76
N SER A 267 5.17 0.44 14.94
CA SER A 267 3.84 -0.14 15.14
C SER A 267 3.11 0.32 16.42
N ARG A 268 3.57 1.39 17.08
CA ARG A 268 2.99 1.87 18.34
C ARG A 268 1.95 2.95 18.18
N MET A 269 2.00 3.67 17.07
CA MET A 269 1.08 4.76 16.78
C MET A 269 0.42 4.56 15.42
N LEU A 270 -0.79 5.09 15.32
CA LEU A 270 -1.54 5.16 14.08
C LEU A 270 -1.96 6.61 13.86
N ALA A 271 -1.81 7.12 12.64
CA ALA A 271 -2.37 8.39 12.22
C ALA A 271 -3.61 8.16 11.38
N SER A 272 -4.62 8.99 11.52
CA SER A 272 -5.82 8.98 10.70
C SER A 272 -6.13 10.37 10.16
N ALA A 273 -6.44 10.45 8.87
CA ALA A 273 -6.81 11.69 8.16
C ALA A 273 -8.29 11.66 7.82
N SER A 274 -8.99 12.77 8.08
CA SER A 274 -10.43 12.82 8.00
C SER A 274 -10.96 14.03 7.24
N LYS A 275 -12.21 13.90 6.82
CA LYS A 275 -13.05 14.97 6.28
C LYS A 275 -13.28 16.12 7.27
N ASP A 276 -13.10 15.91 8.58
CA ASP A 276 -13.22 16.93 9.61
C ASP A 276 -12.02 17.90 9.68
N SER A 277 -11.16 17.92 8.65
CA SER A 277 -9.96 18.74 8.54
C SER A 277 -8.86 18.45 9.58
N THR A 278 -9.03 17.42 10.40
CA THR A 278 -8.06 17.05 11.44
C THR A 278 -7.34 15.75 11.12
N ILE A 279 -6.17 15.61 11.74
CA ILE A 279 -5.42 14.35 11.81
C ILE A 279 -5.37 13.97 13.27
N LYS A 280 -5.67 12.71 13.57
CA LYS A 280 -5.57 12.18 14.94
C LYS A 280 -4.46 11.14 15.01
N LEU A 281 -3.63 11.28 16.05
CA LEU A 281 -2.63 10.27 16.43
C LEU A 281 -3.17 9.41 17.56
N TRP A 282 -3.18 8.11 17.33
CA TRP A 282 -3.69 7.12 18.27
C TRP A 282 -2.55 6.37 18.94
N ASN A 283 -2.62 6.23 20.25
CA ASN A 283 -1.74 5.34 21.00
C ASN A 283 -2.36 3.93 21.02
N LEU A 284 -1.67 2.95 20.45
CA LEU A 284 -2.20 1.60 20.30
C LEU A 284 -2.06 0.72 21.54
N LYS A 285 -1.36 1.20 22.58
CA LYS A 285 -1.36 0.53 23.89
C LYS A 285 -2.63 0.87 24.69
N THR A 286 -3.15 2.08 24.53
CA THR A 286 -4.31 2.57 25.29
C THR A 286 -5.57 2.67 24.43
N PHE A 287 -5.46 2.58 23.11
CA PHE A 287 -6.51 2.82 22.11
C PHE A 287 -7.18 4.20 22.22
N LYS A 288 -6.44 5.18 22.74
CA LYS A 288 -6.93 6.56 22.91
C LYS A 288 -6.18 7.52 21.99
N ILE A 289 -6.79 8.67 21.72
CA ILE A 289 -6.13 9.78 21.04
C ILE A 289 -4.95 10.23 21.88
N LYS A 290 -3.76 10.27 21.29
CA LYS A 290 -2.54 10.82 21.90
C LYS A 290 -2.43 12.31 21.60
N VAL A 291 -2.66 12.69 20.33
CA VAL A 291 -2.56 14.07 19.86
C VAL A 291 -3.64 14.28 18.80
N ASP A 292 -4.27 15.45 18.86
CA ASP A 292 -5.11 15.97 17.80
C ASP A 292 -4.32 17.07 17.06
N LEU A 293 -4.23 16.96 15.74
CA LEU A 293 -3.46 17.88 14.90
C LEU A 293 -4.43 18.67 14.00
N PRO A 294 -5.00 19.78 14.52
CA PRO A 294 -5.75 20.71 13.69
C PRO A 294 -4.78 21.53 12.85
N GLY A 295 -5.21 22.01 11.71
CA GLY A 295 -4.38 22.93 10.94
C GLY A 295 -4.66 22.94 9.44
N HIS A 296 -5.28 21.89 8.89
CA HIS A 296 -5.85 21.97 7.55
C HIS A 296 -7.14 22.77 7.57
N GLU A 297 -7.38 23.56 6.52
CA GLU A 297 -8.58 24.39 6.39
C GLU A 297 -9.74 23.64 5.75
N ASP A 298 -9.45 22.49 5.14
CA ASP A 298 -10.44 21.63 4.45
C ASP A 298 -10.09 20.14 4.68
N GLU A 299 -10.82 19.25 4.05
CA GLU A 299 -10.70 17.78 4.18
C GLU A 299 -9.26 17.31 3.99
N VAL A 300 -8.77 16.40 4.85
CA VAL A 300 -7.44 15.78 4.75
C VAL A 300 -7.57 14.43 4.07
N TYR A 301 -7.02 14.30 2.87
CA TYR A 301 -7.15 13.10 2.05
C TYR A 301 -6.07 12.07 2.26
N CYS A 302 -4.87 12.50 2.60
CA CYS A 302 -3.75 11.59 2.75
C CYS A 302 -2.89 11.93 3.97
N VAL A 303 -2.30 10.88 4.52
CA VAL A 303 -1.37 10.95 5.63
C VAL A 303 -0.36 9.82 5.47
N ASP A 304 0.91 10.08 5.78
CA ASP A 304 1.95 9.06 5.83
C ASP A 304 2.99 9.39 6.90
N PHE A 305 3.59 8.35 7.48
CA PHE A 305 4.70 8.45 8.42
C PHE A 305 6.04 8.23 7.73
N LEU A 306 7.00 9.07 8.07
CA LEU A 306 8.40 8.86 7.72
C LEU A 306 9.27 9.11 8.97
N ALA A 307 9.75 8.06 9.57
CA ALA A 307 10.53 8.09 10.81
C ALA A 307 9.83 8.92 11.92
N ASP A 308 10.38 10.08 12.27
CA ASP A 308 9.88 11.03 13.27
C ASP A 308 8.90 12.08 12.71
N LYS A 309 8.63 12.04 11.42
CA LYS A 309 7.81 13.03 10.73
C LYS A 309 6.50 12.42 10.25
N LEU A 310 5.45 13.22 10.30
CA LEU A 310 4.18 12.91 9.68
C LEU A 310 3.94 13.92 8.55
N ALA A 311 3.60 13.44 7.38
CA ALA A 311 3.19 14.27 6.26
C ALA A 311 1.69 14.11 6.01
N SER A 312 1.01 15.20 5.71
CA SER A 312 -0.41 15.19 5.36
C SER A 312 -0.70 16.11 4.18
N GLY A 313 -1.71 15.75 3.40
CA GLY A 313 -2.17 16.55 2.27
C GLY A 313 -3.70 16.63 2.24
N GLY A 314 -4.22 17.82 2.00
CA GLY A 314 -5.63 18.14 2.06
C GLY A 314 -6.20 18.77 0.80
N ARG A 315 -7.53 18.96 0.81
CA ARG A 315 -8.28 19.66 -0.21
C ARG A 315 -7.94 21.15 -0.25
N ASP A 316 -7.42 21.70 0.84
CA ASP A 316 -6.87 23.04 0.96
C ASP A 316 -5.63 23.29 0.08
N ARG A 317 -5.21 22.29 -0.73
CA ARG A 317 -4.06 22.32 -1.64
C ARG A 317 -2.73 22.51 -0.91
N THR A 318 -2.67 22.21 0.39
CA THR A 318 -1.45 22.29 1.20
C THR A 318 -0.93 20.90 1.54
N LEU A 319 0.40 20.81 1.64
CA LEU A 319 1.10 19.69 2.25
C LEU A 319 1.69 20.18 3.58
N LYS A 320 1.38 19.51 4.67
CA LYS A 320 1.89 19.86 6.00
C LYS A 320 2.80 18.76 6.51
N ILE A 321 3.91 19.18 7.12
CA ILE A 321 4.87 18.27 7.76
C ILE A 321 4.84 18.57 9.27
N TRP A 322 4.49 17.55 10.01
CA TRP A 322 4.40 17.59 11.47
C TRP A 322 5.63 16.91 12.05
N ARG A 323 6.26 17.54 13.03
CA ARG A 323 7.37 16.98 13.80
C ARG A 323 6.91 16.72 15.23
N HIS A 324 7.43 15.64 15.80
CA HIS A 324 7.16 15.27 17.20
C HIS A 324 8.25 15.85 18.08
#